data_74650466584fc1032eb8398ef19850f6
#
_entry.id   74650466584fc1032eb8398ef19850f6
#
_cell.length_a   1.000
_cell.length_b   1.000
_cell.length_c   1.000
_cell.angle_alpha   90.00
_cell.angle_beta   90.00
_cell.angle_gamma   90.00
#
_symmetry.space_group_name_H-M   'P 1'
#
loop_
_entity.id
_entity.type
_entity.pdbx_description
1 polymer ?
#
loop_
_entity_poly.entity_id
_entity_poly.type
_entity_poly.pdbx_seq_one_letter_code
_entity_poly.pdbx_strand_id
1 'polypeptide(L)' 'MEKVKLNNTDRSCWSAIDGNVYDLTRWINSHPGGAGAIRSLCGVDGTRAFLNQHEGRREPIQRLSMYLLGPLSK' A
#
# COMPACT_ATOMS: atom_id res chain seq x y z
N MET A 1 10.81 2.48 -7.87
CA MET A 1 10.36 3.48 -6.86
C MET A 1 9.95 4.81 -7.45
N GLU A 2 10.44 5.19 -8.61
CA GLU A 2 10.06 6.49 -9.20
C GLU A 2 8.56 6.61 -9.43
N LYS A 3 7.94 5.59 -10.03
CA LYS A 3 6.50 5.61 -10.26
C LYS A 3 5.70 5.57 -8.96
N VAL A 4 6.20 4.84 -7.98
CA VAL A 4 5.57 4.79 -6.66
C VAL A 4 5.58 6.17 -6.02
N LYS A 5 6.71 6.86 -6.07
CA LYS A 5 6.83 8.21 -5.50
C LYS A 5 5.91 9.22 -6.16
N LEU A 6 5.65 9.06 -7.46
CA LEU A 6 4.75 9.96 -8.19
C LEU A 6 3.28 9.75 -7.80
N ASN A 7 2.94 8.57 -7.29
CA ASN A 7 1.57 8.22 -6.90
C ASN A 7 1.43 8.28 -5.39
N ASN A 8 1.60 9.46 -4.82
CA ASN A 8 1.72 9.70 -3.39
C ASN A 8 0.54 10.45 -2.77
N THR A 9 -0.61 10.44 -3.44
CA THR A 9 -1.80 11.12 -2.94
C THR A 9 -2.93 10.14 -2.68
N ASP A 10 -3.97 10.58 -1.98
CA ASP A 10 -5.15 9.75 -1.74
C ASP A 10 -5.99 9.51 -3.00
N ARG A 11 -5.73 10.24 -4.07
CA ARG A 11 -6.36 10.04 -5.37
C ARG A 11 -5.60 9.06 -6.24
N SER A 12 -4.32 8.89 -5.98
CA SER A 12 -3.47 7.93 -6.66
C SER A 12 -2.38 7.51 -5.67
N CYS A 13 -2.65 6.42 -4.95
CA CYS A 13 -1.81 5.97 -3.85
C CYS A 13 -1.18 4.63 -4.19
N TRP A 14 0.10 4.65 -4.53
CA TRP A 14 0.88 3.44 -4.75
C TRP A 14 1.86 3.27 -3.60
N SER A 15 2.11 2.02 -3.23
CA SER A 15 3.11 1.69 -2.20
C SER A 15 3.87 0.45 -2.61
N ALA A 16 5.15 0.41 -2.28
CA ALA A 16 5.97 -0.77 -2.43
C ALA A 16 5.97 -1.53 -1.11
N ILE A 17 5.52 -2.78 -1.12
CA ILE A 17 5.46 -3.61 0.08
C ILE A 17 6.05 -4.97 -0.28
N ASP A 18 7.11 -5.34 0.42
CA ASP A 18 7.80 -6.62 0.25
C ASP A 18 8.19 -6.90 -1.20
N GLY A 19 8.71 -5.88 -1.89
CA GLY A 19 9.20 -6.00 -3.27
C GLY A 19 8.13 -5.95 -4.35
N ASN A 20 6.88 -5.68 -3.98
CA ASN A 20 5.77 -5.57 -4.92
C ASN A 20 5.13 -4.18 -4.83
N VAL A 21 4.54 -3.73 -5.93
CA VAL A 21 3.83 -2.45 -5.98
C VAL A 21 2.34 -2.70 -5.92
N TYR A 22 1.66 -1.94 -5.07
CA TYR A 22 0.22 -2.03 -4.87
C TYR A 22 -0.42 -0.66 -5.09
N ASP A 23 -1.57 -0.64 -5.76
CA ASP A 23 -2.40 0.55 -5.89
C ASP A 23 -3.44 0.53 -4.78
N LEU A 24 -3.25 1.35 -3.76
CA LEU A 24 -4.08 1.38 -2.57
C LEU A 24 -5.20 2.41 -2.63
N THR A 25 -5.37 3.08 -3.77
CA THR A 25 -6.35 4.14 -3.92
C THR A 25 -7.77 3.69 -3.55
N ARG A 26 -8.17 2.54 -4.06
CA ARG A 26 -9.49 1.98 -3.79
C ARG A 26 -9.66 1.56 -2.33
N TRP A 27 -8.58 1.09 -1.72
CA TRP A 27 -8.61 0.70 -0.32
C TRP A 27 -8.85 1.90 0.58
N ILE A 28 -8.19 3.02 0.31
CA ILE A 28 -8.42 4.26 1.04
C ILE A 28 -9.90 4.64 1.01
N ASN A 29 -10.51 4.55 -0.18
CA ASN A 29 -11.90 4.94 -0.38
C ASN A 29 -12.89 4.00 0.31
N SER A 30 -12.53 2.73 0.49
CA SER A 30 -13.42 1.74 1.10
C SER A 30 -13.15 1.53 2.60
N HIS A 31 -12.16 2.24 3.17
CA HIS A 31 -11.79 2.12 4.57
C HIS A 31 -11.75 3.48 5.28
N PRO A 32 -12.88 4.15 5.42
CA PRO A 32 -12.88 5.50 5.99
C PRO A 32 -12.29 5.58 7.41
N GLY A 33 -12.48 4.53 8.21
CA GLY A 33 -11.93 4.50 9.57
C GLY A 33 -10.44 4.21 9.66
N GLY A 34 -9.84 3.65 8.59
CA GLY A 34 -8.42 3.29 8.57
C GLY A 34 -7.61 4.05 7.55
N ALA A 35 -8.22 5.01 6.85
CA ALA A 35 -7.60 5.70 5.72
C ALA A 35 -6.32 6.44 6.10
N GLY A 36 -6.24 6.97 7.32
CA GLY A 36 -5.07 7.70 7.78
C GLY A 36 -3.80 6.84 7.77
N ALA A 37 -3.91 5.61 8.25
CA ALA A 37 -2.79 4.68 8.25
C ALA A 37 -2.36 4.29 6.83
N ILE A 38 -3.33 4.09 5.94
CA ILE A 38 -3.05 3.72 4.56
C ILE A 38 -2.42 4.89 3.81
N ARG A 39 -2.91 6.11 4.05
CA ARG A 39 -2.36 7.31 3.41
C ARG A 39 -0.88 7.50 3.69
N SER A 40 -0.42 7.10 4.86
CA SER A 40 1.00 7.21 5.20
C SER A 40 1.89 6.32 4.33
N LEU A 41 1.31 5.34 3.64
CA LEU A 41 2.03 4.43 2.75
C LEU A 41 2.13 4.94 1.31
N CYS A 42 1.38 5.99 0.97
CA CYS A 42 1.34 6.49 -0.41
C CYS A 42 2.69 7.05 -0.85
N GLY A 43 3.21 6.51 -1.95
CA GLY A 43 4.44 7.01 -2.56
C GLY A 43 5.73 6.57 -1.88
N VAL A 44 5.67 5.61 -0.96
CA VAL A 44 6.83 5.15 -0.21
C VAL A 44 6.91 3.62 -0.19
N ASP A 45 8.05 3.11 0.27
CA ASP A 45 8.17 1.70 0.61
C ASP A 45 7.54 1.49 1.99
N GLY A 46 6.36 0.89 1.99
CA GLY A 46 5.57 0.69 3.20
C GLY A 46 5.75 -0.66 3.86
N THR A 47 6.76 -1.44 3.44
CA THR A 47 6.96 -2.80 3.94
C THR A 47 6.98 -2.86 5.46
N ARG A 48 7.83 -2.05 6.07
CA ARG A 48 8.01 -2.08 7.52
C ARG A 48 6.77 -1.60 8.26
N ALA A 49 6.17 -0.52 7.80
CA ALA A 49 4.97 0.02 8.42
C ALA A 49 3.80 -0.96 8.32
N PHE A 50 3.63 -1.59 7.16
CA PHE A 50 2.56 -2.56 6.94
C PHE A 50 2.73 -3.79 7.84
N LEU A 51 3.95 -4.34 7.90
CA LEU A 51 4.22 -5.52 8.72
C LEU A 51 4.06 -5.22 10.21
N ASN A 52 4.47 -4.04 10.67
CA ASN A 52 4.32 -3.65 12.07
C ASN A 52 2.86 -3.54 12.50
N GLN A 53 2.01 -3.01 11.62
CA GLN A 53 0.58 -2.84 11.93
C GLN A 53 -0.20 -4.16 11.83
N HIS A 54 0.27 -5.08 11.01
CA HIS A 54 -0.47 -6.31 10.70
C HIS A 54 0.27 -7.56 11.11
N GLU A 55 1.17 -7.43 12.07
CA GLU A 55 1.96 -8.56 12.55
C GLU A 55 1.08 -9.73 12.96
N GLY A 56 1.36 -10.93 12.42
CA GLY A 56 0.63 -12.14 12.75
C GLY A 56 -0.73 -12.26 12.09
N ARG A 57 -1.16 -11.29 11.28
CA ARG A 57 -2.48 -11.31 10.63
C ARG A 57 -2.33 -11.61 9.14
N ARG A 58 -3.04 -12.63 8.67
CA ARG A 58 -3.04 -13.02 7.26
C ARG A 58 -4.05 -12.23 6.43
N GLU A 59 -5.17 -11.87 7.03
CA GLU A 59 -6.26 -11.21 6.30
C GLU A 59 -5.84 -9.93 5.60
N PRO A 60 -5.10 -9.00 6.23
CA PRO A 60 -4.65 -7.80 5.54
C PRO A 60 -3.73 -8.09 4.35
N ILE A 61 -2.88 -9.12 4.46
CA ILE A 61 -1.99 -9.51 3.37
C ILE A 61 -2.79 -10.07 2.19
N GLN A 62 -3.80 -10.91 2.46
CA GLN A 62 -4.66 -11.45 1.42
C GLN A 62 -5.46 -10.36 0.73
N ARG A 63 -5.98 -9.42 1.50
CA ARG A 63 -6.72 -8.29 0.95
C ARG A 63 -5.82 -7.41 0.08
N LEU A 64 -4.58 -7.23 0.50
CA LEU A 64 -3.60 -6.46 -0.24
C LEU A 64 -3.36 -7.02 -1.65
N SER A 65 -3.39 -8.35 -1.80
CA SER A 65 -3.16 -9.00 -3.09
C SER A 65 -4.16 -8.57 -4.16
N MET A 66 -5.34 -8.11 -3.78
CA MET A 66 -6.35 -7.60 -4.71
C MET A 66 -5.92 -6.31 -5.39
N TYR A 67 -4.94 -5.62 -4.83
CA TYR A 67 -4.47 -4.33 -5.33
C TYR A 67 -3.08 -4.42 -5.96
N LEU A 68 -2.59 -5.64 -6.17
CA LEU A 68 -1.25 -5.85 -6.72
C LEU A 68 -1.16 -5.37 -8.16
N LEU A 69 -0.18 -4.51 -8.43
CA LEU A 69 0.15 -4.06 -9.78
C LEU A 69 1.25 -4.90 -10.40
N GLY A 70 2.21 -5.35 -9.61
CA GLY A 70 3.33 -6.16 -10.09
C GLY A 70 4.55 -5.99 -9.22
N PRO A 71 5.66 -6.65 -9.59
CA PRO A 71 6.91 -6.52 -8.85
C PRO A 71 7.49 -5.13 -8.98
N LEU A 72 8.22 -4.70 -7.95
CA LEU A 72 8.91 -3.43 -7.96
C LEU A 72 10.05 -3.49 -8.97
N SER A 73 10.05 -2.56 -9.93
CA SER A 73 11.11 -2.41 -10.90
C SER A 73 12.25 -1.59 -10.29
N LYS A 74 13.46 -2.10 -10.44
CA LYS A 74 14.65 -1.37 -9.98
C LYS A 74 15.17 -0.42 -11.04
#